data_673465e840cc58f05fb0d376fb5367c2
#
_entry.id   673465e840cc58f05fb0d376fb5367c2
#
_cell.length_a   1.000
_cell.length_b   1.000
_cell.length_c   1.000
_cell.angle_alpha   90.00
_cell.angle_beta   90.00
_cell.angle_gamma   90.00
#
_symmetry.space_group_name_H-M   'P 1'
#
loop_
_entity.id
_entity.type
_entity.pdbx_description
1 polymer ?
#
loop_
_entity_poly.entity_id
_entity_poly.type
_entity_poly.pdbx_seq_one_letter_code
_entity_poly.pdbx_strand_id
1 'polypeptide(L)'
;MPLAEPPAAAGSLNEHPPRTLAGTELVRVWRRHLPNGTVRASPWWFAAATADPYAGGRFDLSAPAGTCYLAQTVAGAVLEALRVHLANLPAAELAARGAVRAEVPTGMPPAADLTDPAGVQLGLTSAVWAGTDRPLTQRWAAAFRRDGWWALHGGIQHDLTGTLRGVSVFDQAGGHEPTHAGPWPLDEIDLLDDRTLVELADVGVVLRGPGNLPPAPTP
;
A
#
# COMPACT_ATOMS: atom_id res chain seq x y z
N MET A 1 -19.84 -10.92 6.56
CA MET A 1 -20.11 -11.44 5.20
C MET A 1 -18.77 -11.66 4.48
N PRO A 2 -18.61 -12.71 3.65
CA PRO A 2 -17.47 -12.84 2.78
C PRO A 2 -17.46 -11.71 1.72
N LEU A 3 -16.28 -11.40 1.17
CA LEU A 3 -16.14 -10.48 0.03
C LEU A 3 -16.79 -11.11 -1.20
N ALA A 4 -17.70 -10.38 -1.86
CA ALA A 4 -18.34 -10.84 -3.09
C ALA A 4 -17.41 -10.66 -4.31
N GLU A 5 -17.76 -11.27 -5.44
CA GLU A 5 -17.15 -10.97 -6.74
C GLU A 5 -17.47 -9.52 -7.14
N PRO A 6 -16.52 -8.81 -7.79
CA PRO A 6 -16.80 -7.49 -8.32
C PRO A 6 -17.86 -7.52 -9.42
N PRO A 7 -18.61 -6.43 -9.63
CA PRO A 7 -19.56 -6.33 -10.72
C PRO A 7 -18.90 -6.60 -12.08
N ALA A 8 -19.51 -7.46 -12.90
CA ALA A 8 -18.98 -7.81 -14.21
C ALA A 8 -19.18 -6.69 -15.25
N ALA A 9 -20.28 -5.93 -15.16
CA ALA A 9 -20.58 -4.87 -16.11
C ALA A 9 -19.67 -3.65 -15.90
N ALA A 10 -19.16 -3.08 -16.99
CA ALA A 10 -18.42 -1.82 -16.96
C ALA A 10 -19.36 -0.67 -16.50
N GLY A 11 -18.78 0.28 -15.78
CA GLY A 11 -19.51 1.43 -15.23
C GLY A 11 -20.27 1.16 -13.94
N SER A 12 -20.33 -0.09 -13.46
CA SER A 12 -21.05 -0.41 -12.21
C SER A 12 -20.44 0.25 -10.96
N LEU A 13 -19.18 0.66 -11.03
CA LEU A 13 -18.45 1.31 -9.93
C LEU A 13 -18.29 2.82 -10.12
N ASN A 14 -18.87 3.43 -11.19
CA ASN A 14 -18.72 4.86 -11.45
C ASN A 14 -19.29 5.75 -10.34
N GLU A 15 -20.35 5.30 -9.67
CA GLU A 15 -20.99 6.02 -8.58
C GLU A 15 -20.49 5.55 -7.19
N HIS A 16 -19.40 4.77 -7.16
CA HIS A 16 -18.81 4.38 -5.87
C HIS A 16 -18.37 5.63 -5.10
N PRO A 17 -18.54 5.66 -3.76
CA PRO A 17 -18.18 6.82 -2.96
C PRO A 17 -16.73 7.27 -3.18
N PRO A 18 -16.52 8.58 -3.43
CA PRO A 18 -15.20 9.13 -3.68
C PRO A 18 -14.49 9.57 -2.41
N ARG A 19 -13.17 9.52 -2.42
CA ARG A 19 -12.28 10.09 -1.40
C ARG A 19 -11.35 11.11 -2.03
N THR A 20 -11.45 12.37 -1.61
CA THR A 20 -10.52 13.42 -2.03
C THR A 20 -9.15 13.19 -1.37
N LEU A 21 -8.12 13.05 -2.20
CA LEU A 21 -6.73 12.94 -1.78
C LEU A 21 -5.88 14.13 -2.25
N ALA A 22 -6.39 14.97 -3.13
CA ALA A 22 -5.70 16.15 -3.65
C ALA A 22 -5.16 17.05 -2.52
N GLY A 23 -3.89 17.42 -2.57
CA GLY A 23 -3.20 18.20 -1.55
C GLY A 23 -2.89 17.43 -0.26
N THR A 24 -3.11 16.10 -0.21
CA THR A 24 -2.71 15.29 0.95
C THR A 24 -1.32 14.73 0.78
N GLU A 25 -0.59 14.59 1.89
CA GLU A 25 0.67 13.86 1.91
C GLU A 25 0.42 12.36 2.03
N LEU A 26 1.10 11.58 1.19
CA LEU A 26 1.15 10.12 1.25
C LEU A 26 2.58 9.66 1.42
N VAL A 27 2.78 8.62 2.21
CA VAL A 27 4.10 8.04 2.47
C VAL A 27 4.32 6.80 1.63
N ARG A 28 5.48 6.72 1.00
CA ARG A 28 5.94 5.54 0.29
C ARG A 28 7.20 4.98 0.95
N VAL A 29 7.16 3.69 1.30
CA VAL A 29 8.33 2.92 1.74
C VAL A 29 8.64 1.86 0.69
N TRP A 30 9.93 1.72 0.30
CA TRP A 30 10.33 0.74 -0.71
C TRP A 30 11.68 0.11 -0.37
N ARG A 31 11.96 -1.07 -0.93
CA ARG A 31 13.27 -1.72 -0.81
C ARG A 31 14.25 -1.05 -1.77
N ARG A 32 15.31 -0.41 -1.24
CA ARG A 32 16.38 0.23 -2.06
C ARG A 32 17.21 -0.80 -2.81
N HIS A 33 17.55 -1.91 -2.17
CA HIS A 33 18.35 -2.98 -2.77
C HIS A 33 17.51 -4.24 -2.93
N LEU A 34 17.39 -4.73 -4.15
CA LEU A 34 16.72 -5.99 -4.43
C LEU A 34 17.67 -7.18 -4.14
N PRO A 35 17.13 -8.41 -3.90
CA PRO A 35 17.95 -9.60 -3.64
C PRO A 35 18.94 -9.93 -4.77
N ASN A 36 18.64 -9.52 -6.00
CA ASN A 36 19.53 -9.69 -7.17
C ASN A 36 20.59 -8.59 -7.32
N GLY A 37 20.76 -7.72 -6.32
CA GLY A 37 21.71 -6.61 -6.33
C GLY A 37 21.26 -5.36 -7.07
N THR A 38 20.10 -5.35 -7.71
CA THR A 38 19.57 -4.16 -8.37
C THR A 38 19.24 -3.08 -7.36
N VAL A 39 19.67 -1.84 -7.63
CA VAL A 39 19.34 -0.66 -6.80
C VAL A 39 18.10 0.03 -7.39
N ARG A 40 17.09 0.23 -6.57
CA ARG A 40 15.93 1.07 -6.89
C ARG A 40 16.15 2.47 -6.32
N ALA A 41 16.60 3.40 -7.15
CA ALA A 41 16.82 4.80 -6.77
C ALA A 41 15.49 5.55 -6.61
N SER A 42 14.47 5.22 -7.42
CA SER A 42 13.15 5.86 -7.39
C SER A 42 12.20 5.17 -6.41
N PRO A 43 11.37 5.93 -5.65
CA PRO A 43 10.30 5.38 -4.85
C PRO A 43 9.19 4.76 -5.71
N TRP A 44 9.06 5.19 -6.96
CA TRP A 44 7.99 4.80 -7.84
C TRP A 44 8.25 3.44 -8.48
N TRP A 45 7.35 2.52 -8.23
CA TRP A 45 7.31 1.22 -8.86
C TRP A 45 5.89 0.69 -8.86
N PHE A 46 5.31 0.58 -10.04
CA PHE A 46 3.98 0.04 -10.26
C PHE A 46 4.10 -1.46 -10.54
N ALA A 47 3.76 -2.27 -9.54
CA ALA A 47 3.85 -3.72 -9.62
C ALA A 47 2.71 -4.28 -10.46
N ALA A 48 3.01 -5.13 -11.44
CA ALA A 48 2.01 -5.96 -12.11
C ALA A 48 1.83 -7.30 -11.38
N ALA A 49 0.62 -7.83 -11.46
CA ALA A 49 0.32 -9.17 -10.96
C ALA A 49 1.22 -10.21 -11.65
N THR A 50 1.68 -11.18 -10.88
CA THR A 50 2.51 -12.28 -11.36
C THR A 50 1.65 -13.52 -11.63
N ALA A 51 2.24 -14.56 -12.24
CA ALA A 51 1.56 -15.83 -12.49
C ALA A 51 1.06 -16.50 -11.18
N ASP A 52 1.79 -16.30 -10.06
CA ASP A 52 1.31 -16.61 -8.73
C ASP A 52 0.71 -15.34 -8.09
N PRO A 53 -0.62 -15.22 -8.00
CA PRO A 53 -1.27 -14.02 -7.46
C PRO A 53 -0.94 -13.80 -5.98
N TYR A 54 -0.52 -14.83 -5.25
CA TYR A 54 -0.14 -14.72 -3.84
C TYR A 54 1.28 -14.17 -3.63
N ALA A 55 2.14 -14.22 -4.64
CA ALA A 55 3.47 -13.61 -4.61
C ALA A 55 3.41 -12.07 -4.75
N GLY A 56 2.35 -11.55 -5.37
CA GLY A 56 2.14 -10.13 -5.62
C GLY A 56 1.45 -9.35 -4.49
N GLY A 57 1.13 -8.10 -4.78
CA GLY A 57 0.31 -7.22 -3.94
C GLY A 57 -1.18 -7.55 -4.06
N ARG A 58 -1.94 -7.10 -3.07
CA ARG A 58 -3.38 -7.33 -2.97
C ARG A 58 -4.16 -6.74 -4.16
N PHE A 59 -3.75 -5.58 -4.62
CA PHE A 59 -4.41 -4.84 -5.69
C PHE A 59 -3.53 -4.75 -6.95
N ASP A 60 -2.56 -5.67 -7.12
CA ASP A 60 -1.74 -5.68 -8.33
C ASP A 60 -2.62 -5.95 -9.55
N LEU A 61 -2.46 -5.09 -10.55
CA LEU A 61 -3.17 -5.19 -11.82
C LEU A 61 -2.39 -6.08 -12.79
N SER A 62 -3.09 -6.72 -13.72
CA SER A 62 -2.43 -7.43 -14.82
C SER A 62 -1.71 -6.45 -15.75
N ALA A 63 -0.53 -6.85 -16.25
CA ALA A 63 0.19 -6.06 -17.26
C ALA A 63 -0.71 -5.76 -18.48
N PRO A 64 -0.61 -4.58 -19.10
CA PRO A 64 0.44 -3.57 -18.92
C PRO A 64 0.21 -2.60 -17.75
N ALA A 65 -0.84 -2.76 -16.96
CA ALA A 65 -1.11 -1.94 -15.78
C ALA A 65 -0.37 -2.46 -14.56
N GLY A 66 -0.17 -1.58 -13.56
CA GLY A 66 0.45 -1.90 -12.29
C GLY A 66 -0.09 -1.06 -11.14
N THR A 67 0.33 -1.39 -9.93
CA THR A 67 -0.12 -0.73 -8.70
C THR A 67 1.06 -0.32 -7.84
N CYS A 68 1.03 0.93 -7.36
CA CYS A 68 1.97 1.48 -6.39
C CYS A 68 1.26 1.71 -5.06
N TYR A 69 1.82 1.21 -3.96
CA TYR A 69 1.22 1.26 -2.62
C TYR A 69 1.82 2.38 -1.80
N LEU A 70 0.97 3.25 -1.26
CA LEU A 70 1.30 4.33 -0.35
C LEU A 70 0.42 4.24 0.90
N ALA A 71 0.70 5.07 1.91
CA ALA A 71 -0.15 5.19 3.09
C ALA A 71 -0.20 6.64 3.57
N GLN A 72 -1.19 6.99 4.41
CA GLN A 72 -1.32 8.34 4.96
C GLN A 72 -0.35 8.63 6.11
N THR A 73 0.32 7.60 6.66
CA THR A 73 1.27 7.72 7.77
C THR A 73 2.53 6.90 7.50
N VAL A 74 3.63 7.22 8.19
CA VAL A 74 4.88 6.45 8.08
C VAL A 74 4.64 5.03 8.59
N ALA A 75 3.98 4.86 9.72
CA ALA A 75 3.65 3.55 10.26
C ALA A 75 2.84 2.72 9.26
N GLY A 76 1.81 3.29 8.65
CA GLY A 76 1.02 2.62 7.62
C GLY A 76 1.86 2.17 6.42
N ALA A 77 2.77 3.02 5.93
CA ALA A 77 3.63 2.69 4.80
C ALA A 77 4.65 1.58 5.14
N VAL A 78 5.17 1.57 6.37
CA VAL A 78 6.05 0.50 6.87
C VAL A 78 5.28 -0.83 6.97
N LEU A 79 4.05 -0.82 7.52
CA LEU A 79 3.21 -2.01 7.60
C LEU A 79 2.92 -2.60 6.21
N GLU A 80 2.56 -1.76 5.24
CA GLU A 80 2.33 -2.18 3.85
C GLU A 80 3.59 -2.75 3.18
N ALA A 81 4.76 -2.13 3.41
CA ALA A 81 6.01 -2.53 2.76
C ALA A 81 6.60 -3.82 3.34
N LEU A 82 6.46 -4.06 4.64
CA LEU A 82 7.12 -5.17 5.33
C LEU A 82 6.26 -6.42 5.46
N ARG A 83 4.95 -6.29 5.51
CA ARG A 83 3.93 -7.36 5.45
C ARG A 83 4.02 -8.48 6.48
N VAL A 84 5.13 -8.66 7.23
CA VAL A 84 5.33 -9.80 8.14
C VAL A 84 6.22 -9.45 9.34
N HIS A 85 5.91 -10.03 10.50
CA HIS A 85 6.74 -10.05 11.72
C HIS A 85 7.07 -8.70 12.36
N LEU A 86 6.11 -7.78 12.37
CA LEU A 86 6.28 -6.42 12.87
C LEU A 86 6.61 -6.32 14.38
N ALA A 87 6.19 -7.32 15.18
CA ALA A 87 6.48 -7.35 16.61
C ALA A 87 7.99 -7.51 16.93
N ASN A 88 8.82 -7.83 15.95
CA ASN A 88 10.27 -8.06 16.14
C ASN A 88 11.04 -7.66 14.87
N LEU A 89 10.87 -6.43 14.43
CA LEU A 89 11.49 -5.94 13.21
C LEU A 89 12.98 -5.63 13.44
N PRO A 90 13.92 -6.26 12.72
CA PRO A 90 15.33 -5.86 12.78
C PRO A 90 15.50 -4.42 12.28
N ALA A 91 16.23 -3.57 13.02
CA ALA A 91 16.53 -2.20 12.58
C ALA A 91 17.21 -2.16 11.20
N ALA A 92 18.00 -3.18 10.85
CA ALA A 92 18.61 -3.34 9.53
C ALA A 92 17.60 -3.46 8.38
N GLU A 93 16.41 -4.02 8.65
CA GLU A 93 15.34 -4.09 7.63
C GLU A 93 14.76 -2.70 7.32
N LEU A 94 14.63 -1.82 8.32
CA LEU A 94 14.27 -0.42 8.08
C LEU A 94 15.40 0.34 7.39
N ALA A 95 16.63 0.18 7.83
CA ALA A 95 17.81 0.82 7.23
C ALA A 95 17.98 0.45 5.74
N ALA A 96 17.55 -0.74 5.33
CA ALA A 96 17.59 -1.19 3.93
C ALA A 96 16.47 -0.59 3.06
N ARG A 97 15.58 0.23 3.65
CA ARG A 97 14.44 0.84 2.96
C ARG A 97 14.71 2.32 2.66
N GLY A 98 14.11 2.80 1.59
CA GLY A 98 13.88 4.22 1.37
C GLY A 98 12.47 4.59 1.81
N ALA A 99 12.28 5.84 2.20
CA ALA A 99 10.97 6.40 2.46
C ALA A 99 10.90 7.84 1.96
N VAL A 100 9.73 8.22 1.43
CA VAL A 100 9.42 9.58 1.03
C VAL A 100 8.00 9.94 1.42
N ARG A 101 7.75 11.22 1.64
CA ARG A 101 6.42 11.84 1.54
C ARG A 101 6.23 12.31 0.12
N ALA A 102 5.07 12.04 -0.43
CA ALA A 102 4.66 12.47 -1.74
C ALA A 102 3.38 13.28 -1.60
N GLU A 103 3.37 14.54 -2.03
CA GLU A 103 2.16 15.34 -2.04
C GLU A 103 1.33 14.99 -3.28
N VAL A 104 0.06 14.64 -3.07
CA VAL A 104 -0.89 14.37 -4.16
C VAL A 104 -1.23 15.69 -4.85
N PRO A 105 -0.99 15.85 -6.17
CA PRO A 105 -1.29 17.10 -6.89
C PRO A 105 -2.74 17.53 -6.70
N THR A 106 -2.97 18.83 -6.56
CA THR A 106 -4.30 19.41 -6.29
C THR A 106 -5.31 19.18 -7.42
N GLY A 107 -4.83 18.92 -8.65
CA GLY A 107 -5.66 18.60 -9.81
C GLY A 107 -6.12 17.14 -9.91
N MET A 108 -5.76 16.28 -8.96
CA MET A 108 -6.15 14.88 -8.99
C MET A 108 -7.65 14.69 -8.78
N PRO A 109 -8.31 13.81 -9.57
CA PRO A 109 -9.67 13.38 -9.28
C PRO A 109 -9.71 12.60 -7.95
N PRO A 110 -10.89 12.39 -7.35
CA PRO A 110 -10.98 11.58 -6.15
C PRO A 110 -10.61 10.11 -6.41
N ALA A 111 -10.12 9.42 -5.36
CA ALA A 111 -9.93 7.98 -5.32
C ALA A 111 -11.23 7.26 -4.94
N ALA A 112 -11.36 5.96 -5.24
CA ALA A 112 -12.46 5.15 -4.73
C ALA A 112 -12.28 4.89 -3.23
N ASP A 113 -13.27 5.20 -2.40
CA ASP A 113 -13.22 4.96 -0.96
C ASP A 113 -13.78 3.58 -0.59
N LEU A 114 -12.89 2.60 -0.44
CA LEU A 114 -13.28 1.25 -0.03
C LEU A 114 -13.80 1.17 1.41
N THR A 115 -13.57 2.22 2.22
CA THR A 115 -14.03 2.26 3.63
C THR A 115 -15.43 2.83 3.79
N ASP A 116 -16.02 3.37 2.72
CA ASP A 116 -17.37 3.91 2.77
C ASP A 116 -18.42 2.79 2.94
N PRO A 117 -19.35 2.93 3.88
CA PRO A 117 -20.40 1.93 4.14
C PRO A 117 -21.27 1.60 2.92
N ALA A 118 -21.42 2.51 1.97
CA ALA A 118 -22.21 2.27 0.75
C ALA A 118 -21.62 1.12 -0.10
N GLY A 119 -20.31 0.85 0.03
CA GLY A 119 -19.65 -0.29 -0.63
C GLY A 119 -20.27 -1.66 -0.30
N VAL A 120 -20.94 -1.76 0.87
CA VAL A 120 -21.63 -3.00 1.28
C VAL A 120 -22.72 -3.41 0.28
N GLN A 121 -23.38 -2.47 -0.38
CA GLN A 121 -24.41 -2.74 -1.39
C GLN A 121 -23.82 -3.43 -2.64
N LEU A 122 -22.51 -3.24 -2.87
CA LEU A 122 -21.76 -3.88 -3.95
C LEU A 122 -21.10 -5.20 -3.50
N GLY A 123 -21.28 -5.59 -2.23
CA GLY A 123 -20.64 -6.76 -1.63
C GLY A 123 -19.22 -6.52 -1.14
N LEU A 124 -18.76 -5.25 -1.08
CA LEU A 124 -17.51 -4.89 -0.43
C LEU A 124 -17.61 -5.10 1.09
N THR A 125 -16.56 -5.66 1.65
CA THR A 125 -16.35 -5.84 3.08
C THR A 125 -14.91 -5.51 3.44
N SER A 126 -14.57 -5.43 4.73
CA SER A 126 -13.17 -5.27 5.16
C SER A 126 -12.24 -6.36 4.62
N ALA A 127 -12.76 -7.51 4.19
CA ALA A 127 -11.96 -8.54 3.54
C ALA A 127 -11.27 -8.07 2.24
N VAL A 128 -11.72 -6.98 1.63
CA VAL A 128 -11.05 -6.39 0.46
C VAL A 128 -9.64 -5.90 0.78
N TRP A 129 -9.38 -5.41 2.01
CA TRP A 129 -8.03 -5.03 2.45
C TRP A 129 -7.45 -5.93 3.55
N ALA A 130 -8.26 -6.67 4.31
CA ALA A 130 -7.79 -7.54 5.40
C ALA A 130 -7.80 -9.03 5.05
N GLY A 131 -8.59 -9.45 4.07
CA GLY A 131 -8.69 -10.87 3.66
C GLY A 131 -7.43 -11.40 3.00
N THR A 132 -7.35 -12.71 2.81
CA THR A 132 -6.21 -13.42 2.22
C THR A 132 -6.41 -13.81 0.76
N ASP A 133 -7.63 -13.69 0.23
CA ASP A 133 -7.95 -13.99 -1.18
C ASP A 133 -7.45 -12.90 -2.12
N ARG A 134 -6.15 -12.99 -2.49
CA ARG A 134 -5.53 -12.02 -3.40
C ARG A 134 -6.11 -12.05 -4.81
N PRO A 135 -6.39 -13.21 -5.42
CA PRO A 135 -7.07 -13.24 -6.72
C PRO A 135 -8.37 -12.43 -6.74
N LEU A 136 -9.18 -12.54 -5.69
CA LEU A 136 -10.43 -11.79 -5.59
C LEU A 136 -10.20 -10.28 -5.43
N THR A 137 -9.27 -9.87 -4.58
CA THR A 137 -8.97 -8.44 -4.39
C THR A 137 -8.30 -7.81 -5.62
N GLN A 138 -7.52 -8.57 -6.39
CA GLN A 138 -6.98 -8.14 -7.68
C GLN A 138 -8.09 -7.97 -8.73
N ARG A 139 -9.11 -8.84 -8.74
CA ARG A 139 -10.29 -8.64 -9.60
C ARG A 139 -11.07 -7.38 -9.23
N TRP A 140 -11.20 -7.07 -7.94
CA TRP A 140 -11.79 -5.80 -7.49
C TRP A 140 -10.97 -4.59 -7.97
N ALA A 141 -9.64 -4.61 -7.84
CA ALA A 141 -8.78 -3.56 -8.35
C ALA A 141 -8.94 -3.37 -9.86
N ALA A 142 -8.99 -4.47 -10.62
CA ALA A 142 -9.21 -4.44 -12.06
C ALA A 142 -10.59 -3.84 -12.43
N ALA A 143 -11.65 -4.16 -11.67
CA ALA A 143 -12.98 -3.59 -11.88
C ALA A 143 -13.00 -2.07 -11.63
N PHE A 144 -12.41 -1.59 -10.53
CA PHE A 144 -12.27 -0.15 -10.27
C PHE A 144 -11.45 0.54 -11.37
N ARG A 145 -10.31 -0.05 -11.78
CA ARG A 145 -9.47 0.52 -12.85
C ARG A 145 -10.22 0.58 -14.19
N ARG A 146 -10.96 -0.47 -14.55
CA ARG A 146 -11.81 -0.52 -15.75
C ARG A 146 -12.84 0.62 -15.76
N ASP A 147 -13.41 0.93 -14.58
CA ASP A 147 -14.45 1.94 -14.42
C ASP A 147 -13.86 3.35 -14.18
N GLY A 148 -12.55 3.54 -14.47
CA GLY A 148 -11.90 4.86 -14.56
C GLY A 148 -11.26 5.37 -13.27
N TRP A 149 -11.29 4.62 -12.18
CA TRP A 149 -10.62 5.03 -10.94
C TRP A 149 -9.10 4.95 -11.09
N TRP A 150 -8.40 5.98 -10.62
CA TRP A 150 -6.93 6.04 -10.65
C TRP A 150 -6.29 5.46 -9.38
N ALA A 151 -7.05 5.39 -8.29
CA ALA A 151 -6.58 4.87 -7.01
C ALA A 151 -7.71 4.31 -6.15
N LEU A 152 -7.33 3.44 -5.20
CA LEU A 152 -8.17 2.94 -4.12
C LEU A 152 -7.66 3.50 -2.80
N HIS A 153 -8.56 4.00 -1.95
CA HIS A 153 -8.31 4.35 -0.57
C HIS A 153 -8.95 3.29 0.32
N GLY A 154 -8.21 2.72 1.27
CA GLY A 154 -8.71 1.61 2.09
C GLY A 154 -7.95 1.41 3.39
N GLY A 155 -8.31 0.38 4.15
CA GLY A 155 -7.57 -0.03 5.34
C GLY A 155 -6.25 -0.73 5.00
N ILE A 156 -5.38 -0.87 6.00
CA ILE A 156 -4.11 -1.59 5.90
C ILE A 156 -4.25 -2.97 6.54
N GLN A 157 -3.79 -4.02 5.85
CA GLN A 157 -4.00 -5.43 6.26
C GLN A 157 -3.47 -5.74 7.66
N HIS A 158 -2.32 -5.19 8.02
CA HIS A 158 -1.61 -5.51 9.27
C HIS A 158 -1.86 -4.47 10.37
N ASP A 159 -2.80 -3.55 10.16
CA ASP A 159 -3.21 -2.59 11.16
C ASP A 159 -4.24 -3.20 12.11
N LEU A 160 -3.82 -3.52 13.33
CA LEU A 160 -4.70 -4.04 14.37
C LEU A 160 -5.60 -2.96 14.99
N THR A 161 -5.26 -1.68 14.80
CA THR A 161 -6.06 -0.55 15.33
C THR A 161 -7.26 -0.24 14.43
N GLY A 162 -7.19 -0.61 13.15
CA GLY A 162 -8.21 -0.30 12.13
C GLY A 162 -8.24 1.18 11.71
N THR A 163 -7.25 1.98 12.15
CA THR A 163 -7.23 3.44 11.93
C THR A 163 -6.35 3.86 10.76
N LEU A 164 -5.35 3.07 10.41
CA LEU A 164 -4.41 3.40 9.34
C LEU A 164 -5.05 3.22 7.96
N ARG A 165 -4.65 4.10 7.03
CA ARG A 165 -5.18 4.12 5.66
C ARG A 165 -4.07 3.98 4.65
N GLY A 166 -4.31 3.07 3.69
CA GLY A 166 -3.48 2.84 2.51
C GLY A 166 -4.12 3.43 1.26
N VAL A 167 -3.28 3.76 0.30
CA VAL A 167 -3.68 4.21 -1.04
C VAL A 167 -2.96 3.36 -2.07
N SER A 168 -3.71 2.73 -2.95
CA SER A 168 -3.20 1.93 -4.06
C SER A 168 -3.39 2.70 -5.35
N VAL A 169 -2.32 3.27 -5.89
CA VAL A 169 -2.32 4.09 -7.11
C VAL A 169 -2.13 3.20 -8.34
N PHE A 170 -2.96 3.37 -9.35
CA PHE A 170 -2.91 2.63 -10.61
C PHE A 170 -2.23 3.42 -11.70
N ASP A 171 -1.29 2.79 -12.42
CA ASP A 171 -0.65 3.36 -13.60
C ASP A 171 -0.15 2.24 -14.52
N GLN A 172 0.68 2.56 -15.50
CA GLN A 172 1.40 1.59 -16.29
C GLN A 172 2.40 0.83 -15.40
N ALA A 173 2.58 -0.46 -15.61
CA ALA A 173 3.53 -1.25 -14.85
C ALA A 173 4.98 -0.80 -15.12
N GLY A 174 5.79 -0.75 -14.06
CA GLY A 174 7.21 -0.41 -14.15
C GLY A 174 7.66 0.68 -13.20
N GLY A 175 8.89 1.15 -13.41
CA GLY A 175 9.54 2.17 -12.60
C GLY A 175 9.48 3.55 -13.28
N HIS A 176 8.50 4.35 -12.96
CA HIS A 176 8.32 5.70 -13.46
C HIS A 176 7.50 6.53 -12.46
N GLU A 177 7.53 7.83 -12.55
CA GLU A 177 6.65 8.70 -11.78
C GLU A 177 5.19 8.50 -12.18
N PRO A 178 4.22 8.73 -11.25
CA PRO A 178 2.80 8.70 -11.60
C PRO A 178 2.51 9.65 -12.77
N THR A 179 1.80 9.15 -13.79
CA THR A 179 1.47 9.94 -14.99
C THR A 179 0.27 10.86 -14.77
N HIS A 180 -0.44 10.70 -13.66
CA HIS A 180 -1.62 11.48 -13.33
C HIS A 180 -1.24 12.86 -12.75
N ALA A 181 -1.77 13.93 -13.35
CA ALA A 181 -1.75 15.32 -12.88
C ALA A 181 -0.35 15.95 -12.63
N GLY A 182 0.68 15.49 -13.33
CA GLY A 182 2.04 16.06 -13.23
C GLY A 182 2.90 15.49 -12.12
N PRO A 183 4.07 16.09 -11.86
CA PRO A 183 5.01 15.58 -10.88
C PRO A 183 4.46 15.67 -9.46
N TRP A 184 4.77 14.66 -8.66
CA TRP A 184 4.43 14.63 -7.24
C TRP A 184 5.64 15.14 -6.44
N PRO A 185 5.54 16.28 -5.71
CA PRO A 185 6.61 16.72 -4.81
C PRO A 185 7.00 15.63 -3.82
N LEU A 186 8.30 15.44 -3.60
CA LEU A 186 8.84 14.39 -2.75
C LEU A 186 9.76 14.97 -1.68
N ASP A 187 9.55 14.55 -0.42
CA ASP A 187 10.44 14.80 0.71
C ASP A 187 10.96 13.47 1.28
N GLU A 188 12.27 13.33 1.45
CA GLU A 188 12.85 12.13 2.05
C GLU A 188 12.52 12.02 3.54
N ILE A 189 12.30 10.79 4.00
CA ILE A 189 12.08 10.44 5.41
C ILE A 189 13.19 9.51 5.86
N ASP A 190 13.79 9.81 7.03
CA ASP A 190 14.62 8.86 7.75
C ASP A 190 13.72 7.94 8.60
N LEU A 191 13.67 6.65 8.26
CA LEU A 191 12.88 5.67 9.01
C LEU A 191 13.45 5.32 10.38
N LEU A 192 14.67 5.79 10.70
CA LEU A 192 15.33 5.56 11.98
C LEU A 192 15.37 6.81 12.87
N ASP A 193 14.71 7.90 12.46
CA ASP A 193 14.58 9.06 13.34
C ASP A 193 13.64 8.76 14.53
N ASP A 194 13.85 9.49 15.64
CA ASP A 194 13.11 9.26 16.89
C ASP A 194 11.59 9.40 16.72
N ARG A 195 11.13 10.34 15.90
CA ARG A 195 9.71 10.58 15.65
C ARG A 195 9.08 9.38 14.92
N THR A 196 9.75 8.88 13.89
CA THR A 196 9.33 7.70 13.15
C THR A 196 9.29 6.47 14.04
N LEU A 197 10.31 6.30 14.91
CA LEU A 197 10.36 5.17 15.84
C LEU A 197 9.21 5.20 16.86
N VAL A 198 8.85 6.37 17.36
CA VAL A 198 7.68 6.55 18.26
C VAL A 198 6.39 6.19 17.51
N GLU A 199 6.17 6.72 16.30
CA GLU A 199 5.00 6.40 15.48
C GLU A 199 4.86 4.88 15.20
N LEU A 200 5.98 4.20 14.96
CA LEU A 200 6.00 2.75 14.76
C LEU A 200 5.66 1.99 16.05
N ALA A 201 6.18 2.45 17.19
CA ALA A 201 5.88 1.82 18.49
C ALA A 201 4.40 1.95 18.86
N ASP A 202 3.74 3.07 18.54
CA ASP A 202 2.32 3.31 18.80
C ASP A 202 1.39 2.32 18.07
N VAL A 203 1.84 1.76 16.97
CA VAL A 203 1.11 0.71 16.23
C VAL A 203 1.63 -0.71 16.51
N GLY A 204 2.46 -0.87 17.54
CA GLY A 204 2.95 -2.17 18.00
C GLY A 204 4.16 -2.72 17.24
N VAL A 205 4.84 -1.91 16.42
CA VAL A 205 6.09 -2.30 15.77
C VAL A 205 7.22 -2.18 16.78
N VAL A 206 7.87 -3.29 17.10
CA VAL A 206 9.01 -3.33 18.01
C VAL A 206 10.30 -3.57 17.23
N LEU A 207 11.22 -2.58 17.30
CA LEU A 207 12.54 -2.72 16.68
C LEU A 207 13.48 -3.55 17.55
N ARG A 208 14.18 -4.49 16.94
CA ARG A 208 15.31 -5.19 17.56
C ARG A 208 16.62 -4.56 17.10
N GLY A 209 17.38 -4.05 18.08
CA GLY A 209 18.79 -3.73 17.91
C GLY A 209 19.65 -5.00 17.89
N PRO A 210 20.93 -4.89 17.47
CA PRO A 210 21.86 -6.02 17.43
C PRO A 210 22.11 -6.71 18.78
N GLY A 211 21.70 -6.09 19.92
CA GLY A 211 21.85 -6.66 21.27
C GLY A 211 20.59 -7.33 21.85
N ASN A 212 19.46 -7.30 21.14
CA ASN A 212 18.17 -7.81 21.64
C ASN A 212 17.77 -9.18 21.08
N LEU A 213 18.74 -9.98 20.62
CA LEU A 213 18.45 -11.36 20.29
C LEU A 213 18.16 -12.13 21.61
N PRO A 214 17.05 -12.88 21.70
CA PRO A 214 16.87 -13.82 22.81
C PRO A 214 18.08 -14.75 22.84
N PRO A 215 18.56 -15.14 24.04
CA PRO A 215 19.61 -16.14 24.14
C PRO A 215 19.21 -17.38 23.33
N ALA A 216 20.17 -17.92 22.57
CA ALA A 216 19.94 -19.15 21.82
C ALA A 216 19.37 -20.22 22.78
N PRO A 217 18.38 -21.03 22.38
CA PRO A 217 17.90 -22.11 23.21
C PRO A 217 19.11 -23.01 23.59
N THR A 218 19.33 -23.18 24.88
CA THR A 218 20.36 -24.08 25.38
C THR A 218 20.05 -25.49 24.93
N PRO A 219 21.01 -26.26 24.40
CA PRO A 219 20.81 -27.59 23.87
C PRO A 219 20.31 -28.59 24.94
#